data_3072a94bd2ba611747fdb96b841cb2a5
#
_entry.id   3072a94bd2ba611747fdb96b841cb2a5
#
_cell.length_a   1.000
_cell.length_b   1.000
_cell.length_c   1.000
_cell.angle_alpha   90.00
_cell.angle_beta   90.00
_cell.angle_gamma   90.00
#
_symmetry.space_group_name_H-M   'P 1'
#
loop_
_entity.id
_entity.type
_entity.pdbx_description
1 polymer ?
#
loop_
_entity_poly.entity_id
_entity_poly.type
_entity_poly.pdbx_seq_one_letter_code
_entity_poly.pdbx_strand_id
1 'polypeptide(L)'
;MTLTGVQPEGRFGVIDFGSDNEVLSFREKSKEDSGWINGGFVECHPEVLDYIKDETIMLEREPMEQLAREKQLMCYKHDGFWQCMDTLRDKEKLERLWAANQAPWKVWQNNNI
;
A
#
# COMPACT_ATOMS: atom_id res chain seq x y z
N MET A 1 -0.39 5.39 -17.12
CA MET A 1 0.04 4.47 -16.05
C MET A 1 -1.05 4.37 -15.00
N THR A 2 -1.35 3.17 -14.57
CA THR A 2 -2.27 2.94 -13.46
C THR A 2 -1.52 2.22 -12.34
N LEU A 3 -1.50 2.81 -11.15
CA LEU A 3 -0.91 2.19 -9.98
C LEU A 3 -2.01 1.66 -9.06
N THR A 4 -1.64 0.75 -8.17
CA THR A 4 -2.54 0.23 -7.15
C THR A 4 -2.39 1.07 -5.89
N GLY A 5 -3.47 1.72 -5.46
CA GLY A 5 -3.52 2.44 -4.21
C GLY A 5 -4.11 1.58 -3.11
N VAL A 6 -3.52 1.62 -1.93
CA VAL A 6 -3.97 0.87 -0.77
C VAL A 6 -3.97 1.74 0.47
N GLN A 7 -4.78 1.35 1.44
CA GLN A 7 -4.79 1.96 2.76
C GLN A 7 -4.27 0.94 3.77
N PRO A 8 -2.99 1.02 4.15
CA PRO A 8 -2.43 0.07 5.10
C PRO A 8 -3.03 0.26 6.49
N GLU A 9 -3.10 -0.82 7.27
CA GLU A 9 -3.44 -0.72 8.68
C GLU A 9 -2.38 0.09 9.42
N GLY A 10 -2.83 0.96 10.33
CA GLY A 10 -1.92 1.74 11.14
C GLY A 10 -1.17 0.86 12.14
N ARG A 11 0.11 1.16 12.32
CA ARG A 11 0.96 0.44 13.28
C ARG A 11 0.97 1.11 14.65
N PHE A 12 0.48 2.35 14.73
CA PHE A 12 0.56 3.19 15.91
C PHE A 12 -0.82 3.67 16.31
N GLY A 13 -0.97 3.96 17.60
CA GLY A 13 -2.20 4.56 18.10
C GLY A 13 -2.35 6.00 17.63
N VAL A 14 -3.57 6.46 17.57
CA VAL A 14 -3.93 7.85 17.27
C VAL A 14 -4.30 8.55 18.56
N ILE A 15 -3.71 9.71 18.79
CA ILE A 15 -3.97 10.53 19.96
C ILE A 15 -4.81 11.72 19.51
N ASP A 16 -5.98 11.87 20.12
CA ASP A 16 -6.81 13.05 19.92
C ASP A 16 -6.57 14.03 21.07
N PHE A 17 -6.22 15.27 20.73
CA PHE A 17 -5.83 16.28 21.71
C PHE A 17 -6.98 17.26 21.99
N GLY A 18 -7.10 17.63 23.25
CA GLY A 18 -7.87 18.79 23.66
C GLY A 18 -7.00 20.03 23.78
N SER A 19 -7.43 20.97 24.63
CA SER A 19 -6.62 22.16 24.93
C SER A 19 -5.45 21.81 25.87
N ASP A 20 -4.37 22.61 25.81
CA ASP A 20 -3.21 22.49 26.68
C ASP A 20 -2.55 21.09 26.66
N ASN A 21 -2.51 20.45 25.48
CA ASN A 21 -1.93 19.13 25.31
C ASN A 21 -2.64 18.01 26.09
N GLU A 22 -3.86 18.25 26.53
CA GLU A 22 -4.67 17.21 27.14
C GLU A 22 -4.97 16.10 26.12
N VAL A 23 -4.76 14.84 26.49
CA VAL A 23 -5.11 13.69 25.66
C VAL A 23 -6.59 13.36 25.92
N LEU A 24 -7.44 13.58 24.93
CA LEU A 24 -8.86 13.27 25.02
C LEU A 24 -9.16 11.82 24.76
N SER A 25 -8.45 11.22 23.82
CA SER A 25 -8.60 9.80 23.50
C SER A 25 -7.31 9.24 22.95
N PHE A 26 -7.14 7.94 23.13
CA PHE A 26 -6.09 7.15 22.51
C PHE A 26 -6.76 5.93 21.89
N ARG A 27 -6.57 5.77 20.58
CA ARG A 27 -7.19 4.66 19.84
C ARG A 27 -6.20 4.09 18.82
N GLU A 28 -6.39 2.84 18.46
CA GLU A 28 -5.62 2.27 17.37
C GLU A 28 -5.99 2.97 16.06
N LYS A 29 -4.98 3.18 15.22
CA LYS A 29 -5.19 3.78 13.91
C LYS A 29 -5.97 2.80 13.05
N SER A 30 -7.14 3.21 12.58
CA SER A 30 -7.95 2.42 11.68
C SER A 30 -7.49 2.62 10.23
N LYS A 31 -8.03 1.80 9.34
CA LYS A 31 -7.77 1.90 7.91
C LYS A 31 -8.16 3.28 7.36
N GLU A 32 -9.24 3.84 7.86
CA GLU A 32 -9.74 5.16 7.43
C GLU A 32 -8.83 6.31 7.87
N ASP A 33 -8.06 6.14 8.93
CA ASP A 33 -7.09 7.14 9.39
C ASP A 33 -5.86 7.23 8.49
N SER A 34 -5.63 6.23 7.66
CA SER A 34 -4.51 6.18 6.74
C SER A 34 -4.89 6.78 5.39
N GLY A 35 -3.98 7.56 4.81
CA GLY A 35 -4.11 7.97 3.42
C GLY A 35 -3.88 6.79 2.49
N TRP A 36 -4.15 7.02 1.21
CA TRP A 36 -3.84 6.06 0.17
C TRP A 36 -2.35 6.11 -0.16
N ILE A 37 -1.73 4.95 -0.27
CA ILE A 37 -0.32 4.84 -0.64
C ILE A 37 -0.16 3.92 -1.83
N ASN A 38 1.00 3.98 -2.47
CA ASN A 38 1.36 3.07 -3.55
C ASN A 38 1.55 1.66 -2.97
N GLY A 39 0.65 0.76 -3.33
CA GLY A 39 0.68 -0.63 -2.88
C GLY A 39 1.46 -1.57 -3.77
N GLY A 40 2.03 -1.05 -4.83
CA GLY A 40 2.71 -1.87 -5.83
C GLY A 40 1.76 -2.32 -6.92
N PHE A 41 2.30 -3.03 -7.86
CA PHE A 41 1.74 -3.37 -9.15
C PHE A 41 1.30 -2.12 -9.91
N VAL A 42 1.91 -1.94 -11.04
CA VAL A 42 1.56 -0.86 -11.97
C VAL A 42 1.34 -1.46 -13.35
N GLU A 43 0.37 -0.91 -14.04
CA GLU A 43 0.13 -1.21 -15.44
C GLU A 43 0.40 0.04 -16.25
N CYS A 44 1.20 -0.06 -17.29
CA CYS A 44 1.57 1.12 -18.07
C CYS A 44 1.80 0.76 -19.53
N HIS A 45 1.65 1.78 -20.36
CA HIS A 45 2.05 1.70 -21.76
C HIS A 45 3.58 1.67 -21.86
N PRO A 46 4.14 1.03 -22.91
CA PRO A 46 5.58 1.01 -23.12
C PRO A 46 6.21 2.39 -23.21
N GLU A 47 5.45 3.40 -23.58
CA GLU A 47 5.90 4.79 -23.69
C GLU A 47 6.36 5.37 -22.36
N VAL A 48 5.99 4.75 -21.24
CA VAL A 48 6.51 5.12 -19.92
C VAL A 48 8.03 5.03 -19.89
N LEU A 49 8.62 4.13 -20.65
CA LEU A 49 10.08 4.00 -20.73
C LEU A 49 10.77 5.26 -21.23
N ASP A 50 10.07 6.11 -22.00
CA ASP A 50 10.61 7.36 -22.49
C ASP A 50 10.82 8.38 -21.36
N TYR A 51 10.16 8.20 -20.23
CA TYR A 51 10.29 9.03 -19.03
C TYR A 51 11.50 8.62 -18.17
N ILE A 52 12.06 7.46 -18.43
CA ILE A 52 13.22 6.95 -17.70
C ILE A 52 14.45 7.16 -18.57
N LYS A 53 15.21 8.21 -18.28
CA LYS A 53 16.31 8.65 -19.14
C LYS A 53 17.56 7.81 -18.99
N ASP A 54 17.78 7.24 -17.80
CA ASP A 54 18.92 6.40 -17.52
C ASP A 54 18.64 5.50 -16.30
N GLU A 55 19.57 4.64 -15.98
CA GLU A 55 19.44 3.65 -14.89
C GLU A 55 19.47 4.25 -13.48
N THR A 56 19.81 5.53 -13.35
CA THR A 56 19.82 6.21 -12.05
C THR A 56 18.46 6.76 -11.67
N ILE A 57 17.51 6.79 -12.60
CA ILE A 57 16.18 7.36 -12.40
C ILE A 57 15.26 6.32 -11.76
N MET A 58 14.66 6.69 -10.65
CA MET A 58 13.66 5.87 -9.98
C MET A 58 12.29 6.14 -10.58
N LEU A 59 11.57 5.08 -10.94
CA LEU A 59 10.24 5.20 -11.53
C LEU A 59 9.29 6.05 -10.67
N GLU A 60 9.36 5.88 -9.34
CA GLU A 60 8.48 6.56 -8.39
C GLU A 60 8.83 8.03 -8.16
N ARG A 61 9.90 8.52 -8.76
CA ARG A 61 10.32 9.92 -8.64
C ARG A 61 9.89 10.71 -9.88
N GLU A 62 10.84 11.20 -10.67
CA GLU A 62 10.53 12.09 -11.78
C GLU A 62 9.53 11.50 -12.78
N PRO A 63 9.63 10.24 -13.22
CA PRO A 63 8.68 9.70 -14.18
C PRO A 63 7.25 9.74 -13.70
N MET A 64 6.97 9.24 -12.50
CA MET A 64 5.61 9.25 -11.96
C MET A 64 5.14 10.67 -11.63
N GLU A 65 6.02 11.52 -11.13
CA GLU A 65 5.69 12.91 -10.85
C GLU A 65 5.29 13.66 -12.14
N GLN A 66 6.01 13.42 -13.21
CA GLN A 66 5.71 14.02 -14.50
C GLN A 66 4.39 13.49 -15.07
N LEU A 67 4.19 12.19 -15.02
CA LEU A 67 2.93 11.59 -15.47
C LEU A 67 1.73 12.15 -14.69
N ALA A 68 1.89 12.38 -13.39
CA ALA A 68 0.85 13.00 -12.58
C ALA A 68 0.55 14.42 -13.04
N ARG A 69 1.59 15.21 -13.32
CA ARG A 69 1.41 16.58 -13.85
C ARG A 69 0.72 16.59 -15.20
N GLU A 70 0.98 15.59 -16.02
CA GLU A 70 0.38 15.43 -17.34
C GLU A 70 -1.00 14.79 -17.30
N LYS A 71 -1.51 14.47 -16.10
CA LYS A 71 -2.79 13.78 -15.88
C LYS A 71 -2.85 12.39 -16.54
N GLN A 72 -1.70 11.73 -16.62
CA GLN A 72 -1.54 10.40 -17.18
C GLN A 72 -1.29 9.33 -16.13
N LEU A 73 -1.42 9.68 -14.85
CA LEU A 73 -1.28 8.75 -13.75
C LEU A 73 -2.64 8.54 -13.09
N MET A 74 -3.09 7.30 -13.09
CA MET A 74 -4.35 6.88 -12.50
C MET A 74 -4.11 5.94 -11.33
N CYS A 75 -5.09 5.81 -10.46
CA CYS A 75 -5.02 4.91 -9.33
C CYS A 75 -6.20 3.95 -9.33
N TYR A 76 -5.90 2.66 -9.25
CA TYR A 76 -6.89 1.67 -8.89
C TYR A 76 -6.91 1.53 -7.37
N LYS A 77 -8.02 1.86 -6.74
CA LYS A 77 -8.17 1.77 -5.29
C LYS A 77 -8.52 0.35 -4.88
N HIS A 78 -7.58 -0.31 -4.24
CA HIS A 78 -7.78 -1.66 -3.71
C HIS A 78 -8.28 -1.58 -2.27
N ASP A 79 -9.50 -2.02 -2.04
CA ASP A 79 -10.15 -1.99 -0.72
C ASP A 79 -9.94 -3.28 0.08
N GLY A 80 -9.41 -4.32 -0.54
CA GLY A 80 -9.22 -5.61 0.09
C GLY A 80 -7.98 -5.67 0.97
N PHE A 81 -7.65 -6.89 1.37
CA PHE A 81 -6.47 -7.14 2.17
C PHE A 81 -5.20 -6.76 1.42
N TRP A 82 -4.32 -6.06 2.10
CA TRP A 82 -2.98 -5.76 1.62
C TRP A 82 -2.03 -5.74 2.82
N GLN A 83 -0.88 -6.38 2.68
CA GLN A 83 0.15 -6.42 3.71
C GLN A 83 1.51 -6.43 3.03
N CYS A 84 2.35 -5.47 3.36
CA CYS A 84 3.74 -5.48 2.92
C CYS A 84 4.53 -6.55 3.68
N MET A 85 5.66 -6.94 3.11
CA MET A 85 6.59 -7.85 3.76
C MET A 85 7.99 -7.23 3.71
N ASP A 86 8.16 -6.14 4.44
CA ASP A 86 9.43 -5.39 4.45
C ASP A 86 10.25 -5.65 5.70
N THR A 87 9.63 -6.19 6.74
CA THR A 87 10.27 -6.50 8.01
C THR A 87 10.04 -7.95 8.40
N LEU A 88 10.83 -8.46 9.34
CA LEU A 88 10.62 -9.79 9.91
C LEU A 88 9.24 -9.91 10.55
N ARG A 89 8.78 -8.86 11.21
CA ARG A 89 7.46 -8.82 11.83
C ARG A 89 6.35 -8.97 10.79
N ASP A 90 6.49 -8.32 9.65
CA ASP A 90 5.54 -8.45 8.55
C ASP A 90 5.49 -9.89 8.03
N LYS A 91 6.66 -10.51 7.84
CA LYS A 91 6.78 -11.90 7.42
C LYS A 91 6.10 -12.85 8.40
N GLU A 92 6.37 -12.68 9.68
CA GLU A 92 5.78 -13.51 10.72
C GLU A 92 4.26 -13.38 10.77
N LYS A 93 3.74 -12.17 10.56
CA LYS A 93 2.30 -11.93 10.46
C LYS A 93 1.68 -12.72 9.31
N LEU A 94 2.30 -12.66 8.13
CA LEU A 94 1.83 -13.38 6.95
C LEU A 94 1.89 -14.90 7.16
N GLU A 95 2.96 -15.39 7.76
CA GLU A 95 3.12 -16.81 8.06
C GLU A 95 2.07 -17.32 9.06
N ARG A 96 1.75 -16.51 10.06
CA ARG A 96 0.69 -16.87 11.03
C ARG A 96 -0.67 -16.98 10.34
N LEU A 97 -0.98 -16.05 9.45
CA LEU A 97 -2.24 -16.10 8.69
C LEU A 97 -2.31 -17.34 7.81
N TRP A 98 -1.20 -17.69 7.17
CA TRP A 98 -1.13 -18.88 6.33
C TRP A 98 -1.30 -20.17 7.17
N ALA A 99 -0.57 -20.27 8.27
CA ALA A 99 -0.62 -21.44 9.15
C ALA A 99 -1.99 -21.64 9.79
N ALA A 100 -2.70 -20.54 10.08
CA ALA A 100 -4.05 -20.59 10.65
C ALA A 100 -5.14 -20.80 9.60
N ASN A 101 -4.78 -20.97 8.34
CA ASN A 101 -5.71 -21.08 7.21
C ASN A 101 -6.64 -19.87 7.08
N GLN A 102 -6.12 -18.71 7.42
CA GLN A 102 -6.82 -17.42 7.42
C GLN A 102 -6.19 -16.42 6.45
N ALA A 103 -5.43 -16.91 5.48
CA ALA A 103 -4.74 -16.05 4.51
C ALA A 103 -5.74 -15.47 3.50
N PRO A 104 -6.04 -14.16 3.56
CA PRO A 104 -7.04 -13.56 2.66
C PRO A 104 -6.62 -13.57 1.19
N TRP A 105 -5.31 -13.65 0.93
CA TRP A 105 -4.81 -13.71 -0.46
C TRP A 105 -4.98 -15.07 -1.11
N LYS A 106 -5.25 -16.12 -0.32
CA LYS A 106 -5.48 -17.45 -0.85
C LYS A 106 -6.93 -17.56 -1.33
N VAL A 107 -7.12 -17.29 -2.61
CA VAL A 107 -8.45 -17.32 -3.24
C VAL A 107 -8.72 -18.60 -4.00
N TRP A 108 -7.72 -19.48 -4.11
CA TRP A 108 -7.85 -20.79 -4.76
C TRP A 108 -8.19 -21.85 -3.72
N GLN A 109 -8.85 -22.90 -4.20
CA GLN A 109 -9.09 -24.09 -3.37
C GLN A 109 -7.97 -25.10 -3.59
N ASN A 110 -7.65 -25.85 -2.54
CA ASN A 110 -6.75 -26.99 -2.68
C ASN A 110 -7.47 -28.07 -3.47
N ASN A 111 -7.04 -28.27 -4.69
CA ASN A 111 -7.47 -29.45 -5.45
C ASN A 111 -6.58 -30.61 -5.04
N ASN A 112 -7.20 -31.67 -4.51
CA ASN A 112 -6.51 -32.92 -4.25
C ASN A 112 -6.26 -33.61 -5.58
N ILE A 113 -5.20 -33.16 -6.24
CA ILE A 113 -4.78 -33.82 -7.47
C ILE A 113 -3.60 -34.71 -7.13
#